data_709de32e2d9b8ac6cbbe38c1463125e0
#
_entry.id   709de32e2d9b8ac6cbbe38c1463125e0
#
_cell.length_a   1.000
_cell.length_b   1.000
_cell.length_c   1.000
_cell.angle_alpha   90.00
_cell.angle_beta   90.00
_cell.angle_gamma   90.00
#
_symmetry.space_group_name_H-M   'P 1'
#
loop_
_entity.id
_entity.type
_entity.pdbx_description
1 polymer ?
#
loop_
_entity_poly.entity_id
_entity_poly.type
_entity_poly.pdbx_seq_one_letter_code
_entity_poly.pdbx_strand_id
1 'polypeptide(L)'
;MGTGVAQPPHVVSNADLVKVMDTSDEWIQSRTGVARRRYVAPGVGSVQLAAEAVSAALNDAGVAPGEVDLLVNATMTPDMFAPGNAALVQAEVGLERICAFEIRQQCSGFLYGLELADAMLANGRATTAVVVGAEAHAGYMPFGPTSWAMLRGTHDGPADPDEYAAATDSRAWSVLFGDGAGACVLRRGEDDSGFIGGRLFSDGGSYDLIHVPGIGFSRQPYIDAAQLEAGLCIPQMKGMELFRQAVRAMPSAVTGVLDSVGLSVSDLDLVIAHQANARIVSAVGTALGLDESVVPSNIAEHGNTTAATLPILFHEQRLAGRVGSGALVAFTAFGAGAHWGASLYRVP
;
A
#
# COMPACT_ATOMS: atom_id res chain seq x y z
N MET A 1 -12.26 9.40 -14.07
CA MET A 1 -11.67 8.71 -12.91
C MET A 1 -11.67 9.66 -11.72
N GLY A 2 -12.10 9.18 -10.54
CA GLY A 2 -11.96 9.91 -9.29
C GLY A 2 -10.97 9.23 -8.37
N THR A 3 -10.37 9.97 -7.45
CA THR A 3 -9.42 9.46 -6.47
C THR A 3 -9.74 9.98 -5.07
N GLY A 4 -9.46 9.19 -4.04
CA GLY A 4 -9.65 9.59 -2.66
C GLY A 4 -8.62 8.95 -1.74
N VAL A 5 -8.31 9.62 -0.65
CA VAL A 5 -7.37 9.13 0.36
C VAL A 5 -7.96 9.30 1.75
N ALA A 6 -7.58 8.41 2.65
CA ALA A 6 -7.83 8.53 4.08
C ALA A 6 -6.55 8.25 4.84
N GLN A 7 -6.26 9.09 5.81
CA GLN A 7 -5.06 9.00 6.64
C GLN A 7 -5.42 9.25 8.10
N PRO A 8 -4.86 8.47 9.04
CA PRO A 8 -5.03 8.77 10.45
C PRO A 8 -4.57 10.21 10.75
N PRO A 9 -5.29 10.96 11.59
CA PRO A 9 -4.96 12.36 11.85
C PRO A 9 -3.65 12.53 12.63
N HIS A 10 -3.26 11.53 13.41
CA HIS A 10 -2.09 11.61 14.28
C HIS A 10 -0.81 11.24 13.53
N VAL A 11 0.14 12.18 13.51
CA VAL A 11 1.46 12.02 12.89
C VAL A 11 2.46 11.58 13.94
N VAL A 12 3.23 10.55 13.65
CA VAL A 12 4.37 10.07 14.44
C VAL A 12 5.65 10.37 13.69
N SER A 13 6.49 11.25 14.24
CA SER A 13 7.80 11.60 13.70
C SER A 13 8.89 10.62 14.14
N ASN A 14 10.07 10.70 13.51
CA ASN A 14 11.24 9.96 13.98
C ASN A 14 11.65 10.41 15.39
N ALA A 15 11.47 11.68 15.74
CA ALA A 15 11.74 12.19 17.10
C ALA A 15 10.81 11.57 18.15
N ASP A 16 9.58 11.18 17.77
CA ASP A 16 8.68 10.45 18.67
C ASP A 16 9.12 8.99 18.84
N LEU A 17 9.60 8.34 17.77
CA LEU A 17 10.13 6.97 17.86
C LEU A 17 11.36 6.87 18.74
N VAL A 18 12.24 7.90 18.77
CA VAL A 18 13.41 7.95 19.67
C VAL A 18 13.01 7.86 21.16
N LYS A 19 11.80 8.26 21.51
CA LYS A 19 11.31 8.17 22.89
C LYS A 19 10.97 6.73 23.30
N VAL A 20 10.70 5.85 22.34
CA VAL A 20 10.18 4.49 22.59
C VAL A 20 11.09 3.37 22.10
N MET A 21 12.21 3.69 21.42
CA MET A 21 13.20 2.71 20.97
C MET A 21 14.59 3.33 20.79
N ASP A 22 15.65 2.52 20.83
CA ASP A 22 17.03 2.93 20.52
C ASP A 22 17.21 3.13 19.00
N THR A 23 16.98 4.36 18.54
CA THR A 23 17.12 4.78 17.15
C THR A 23 17.47 6.26 17.06
N SER A 24 17.65 6.78 15.84
CA SER A 24 17.79 8.20 15.57
C SER A 24 17.12 8.58 14.25
N ASP A 25 16.78 9.85 14.06
CA ASP A 25 16.26 10.35 12.80
C ASP A 25 17.21 10.06 11.63
N GLU A 26 18.51 10.30 11.80
CA GLU A 26 19.54 9.99 10.80
C GLU A 26 19.60 8.49 10.46
N TRP A 27 19.50 7.62 11.49
CA TRP A 27 19.49 6.17 11.29
C TRP A 27 18.29 5.71 10.47
N ILE A 28 17.09 6.26 10.75
CA ILE A 28 15.86 5.92 10.04
C ILE A 28 15.90 6.47 8.62
N GLN A 29 16.17 7.76 8.44
CA GLN A 29 16.16 8.40 7.13
C GLN A 29 17.20 7.81 6.18
N SER A 30 18.44 7.60 6.63
CA SER A 30 19.52 7.04 5.78
C SER A 30 19.19 5.63 5.28
N ARG A 31 18.37 4.85 5.99
CA ARG A 31 17.98 3.49 5.63
C ARG A 31 16.68 3.38 4.87
N THR A 32 15.75 4.28 5.15
CA THR A 32 14.36 4.14 4.70
C THR A 32 13.86 5.34 3.89
N GLY A 33 14.40 6.52 4.15
CA GLY A 33 13.87 7.80 3.66
C GLY A 33 12.63 8.30 4.41
N VAL A 34 12.15 7.58 5.44
CA VAL A 34 10.93 7.93 6.18
C VAL A 34 11.26 8.99 7.25
N ALA A 35 10.56 10.12 7.24
CA ALA A 35 10.64 11.16 8.27
C ALA A 35 9.47 11.06 9.26
N ARG A 36 8.29 10.70 8.76
CA ARG A 36 7.08 10.55 9.57
C ARG A 36 6.15 9.46 9.02
N ARG A 37 5.24 9.00 9.86
CA ARG A 37 4.18 8.03 9.52
C ARG A 37 2.95 8.34 10.36
N ARG A 38 1.88 7.62 10.11
CA ARG A 38 0.63 7.76 10.83
C ARG A 38 0.19 6.40 11.33
N TYR A 39 -0.47 6.37 12.48
CA TYR A 39 -1.06 5.17 13.04
C TYR A 39 -2.50 5.43 13.46
N VAL A 40 -3.37 4.46 13.20
CA VAL A 40 -4.77 4.52 13.63
C VAL A 40 -4.89 4.52 15.15
N ALA A 41 -5.98 5.10 15.64
CA ALA A 41 -6.37 5.00 17.04
C ALA A 41 -6.86 3.58 17.39
N PRO A 42 -6.85 3.18 18.68
CA PRO A 42 -7.47 1.92 19.10
C PRO A 42 -8.92 1.83 18.64
N GLY A 43 -9.30 0.68 18.09
CA GLY A 43 -10.64 0.43 17.57
C GLY A 43 -10.92 0.96 16.16
N VAL A 44 -9.95 1.64 15.54
CA VAL A 44 -9.98 2.02 14.13
C VAL A 44 -9.13 1.03 13.34
N GLY A 45 -9.66 0.53 12.23
CA GLY A 45 -8.99 -0.43 11.39
C GLY A 45 -8.91 0.00 9.92
N SER A 46 -8.48 -0.93 9.08
CA SER A 46 -8.37 -0.69 7.65
C SER A 46 -9.71 -0.57 6.94
N VAL A 47 -10.80 -1.11 7.50
CA VAL A 47 -12.17 -0.94 6.97
C VAL A 47 -12.58 0.53 6.99
N GLN A 48 -12.42 1.21 8.12
CA GLN A 48 -12.79 2.61 8.24
C GLN A 48 -11.97 3.49 7.29
N LEU A 49 -10.65 3.29 7.23
CA LEU A 49 -9.78 4.01 6.29
C LEU A 49 -10.21 3.75 4.83
N ALA A 50 -10.51 2.49 4.48
CA ALA A 50 -10.98 2.14 3.14
C ALA A 50 -12.30 2.83 2.80
N ALA A 51 -13.28 2.82 3.72
CA ALA A 51 -14.58 3.43 3.51
C ALA A 51 -14.48 4.96 3.32
N GLU A 52 -13.65 5.63 4.11
CA GLU A 52 -13.36 7.07 3.96
C GLU A 52 -12.71 7.37 2.61
N ALA A 53 -11.69 6.59 2.20
CA ALA A 53 -11.01 6.77 0.92
C ALA A 53 -11.94 6.52 -0.28
N VAL A 54 -12.77 5.48 -0.21
CA VAL A 54 -13.78 5.15 -1.23
C VAL A 54 -14.80 6.27 -1.34
N SER A 55 -15.35 6.73 -0.22
CA SER A 55 -16.32 7.84 -0.20
C SER A 55 -15.75 9.12 -0.80
N ALA A 56 -14.48 9.44 -0.49
CA ALA A 56 -13.77 10.58 -1.07
C ALA A 56 -13.58 10.40 -2.59
N ALA A 57 -13.21 9.19 -3.05
CA ALA A 57 -13.03 8.90 -4.47
C ALA A 57 -14.35 8.98 -5.27
N LEU A 58 -15.45 8.49 -4.69
CA LEU A 58 -16.79 8.60 -5.27
C LEU A 58 -17.23 10.06 -5.41
N ASN A 59 -17.02 10.86 -4.37
CA ASN A 59 -17.31 12.30 -4.39
C ASN A 59 -16.50 13.03 -5.46
N ASP A 60 -15.21 12.75 -5.57
CA ASP A 60 -14.32 13.34 -6.58
C ASP A 60 -14.72 12.92 -8.01
N ALA A 61 -15.20 11.69 -8.19
CA ALA A 61 -15.70 11.19 -9.46
C ALA A 61 -17.11 11.70 -9.82
N GLY A 62 -17.86 12.28 -8.87
CA GLY A 62 -19.27 12.59 -9.04
C GLY A 62 -20.15 11.33 -9.24
N VAL A 63 -19.78 10.21 -8.59
CA VAL A 63 -20.44 8.91 -8.72
C VAL A 63 -21.19 8.61 -7.42
N ALA A 64 -22.48 8.28 -7.52
CA ALA A 64 -23.25 7.85 -6.36
C ALA A 64 -22.92 6.39 -5.97
N PRO A 65 -23.01 6.02 -4.68
CA PRO A 65 -22.78 4.64 -4.25
C PRO A 65 -23.59 3.58 -5.02
N GLY A 66 -24.83 3.87 -5.39
CA GLY A 66 -25.70 2.98 -6.16
C GLY A 66 -25.31 2.80 -7.63
N GLU A 67 -24.34 3.57 -8.16
CA GLU A 67 -23.80 3.41 -9.50
C GLU A 67 -22.58 2.47 -9.58
N VAL A 68 -22.06 2.07 -8.42
CA VAL A 68 -20.92 1.13 -8.32
C VAL A 68 -21.44 -0.29 -8.44
N ASP A 69 -20.81 -1.10 -9.26
CA ASP A 69 -21.16 -2.51 -9.44
C ASP A 69 -19.99 -3.47 -9.16
N LEU A 70 -18.79 -2.94 -8.90
CA LEU A 70 -17.62 -3.71 -8.52
C LEU A 70 -16.79 -2.97 -7.43
N LEU A 71 -16.45 -3.69 -6.36
CA LEU A 71 -15.46 -3.29 -5.36
C LEU A 71 -14.29 -4.28 -5.35
N VAL A 72 -13.07 -3.78 -5.45
CA VAL A 72 -11.85 -4.56 -5.19
C VAL A 72 -11.10 -3.94 -4.02
N ASN A 73 -11.09 -4.63 -2.89
CA ASN A 73 -10.37 -4.21 -1.68
C ASN A 73 -9.05 -4.97 -1.56
N ALA A 74 -7.94 -4.25 -1.57
CA ALA A 74 -6.61 -4.80 -1.39
C ALA A 74 -6.10 -4.47 0.02
N THR A 75 -5.86 -5.50 0.84
CA THR A 75 -5.31 -5.34 2.19
C THR A 75 -4.55 -6.57 2.66
N MET A 76 -3.50 -6.37 3.48
CA MET A 76 -2.84 -7.43 4.25
C MET A 76 -3.17 -7.34 5.74
N THR A 77 -3.84 -6.29 6.17
CA THR A 77 -4.21 -6.01 7.56
C THR A 77 -5.73 -5.94 7.73
N PRO A 78 -6.46 -7.04 7.43
CA PRO A 78 -7.92 -7.03 7.55
C PRO A 78 -8.33 -6.89 9.02
N ASP A 79 -9.42 -6.18 9.27
CA ASP A 79 -10.01 -6.02 10.61
C ASP A 79 -10.58 -7.33 11.14
N MET A 80 -11.03 -8.19 10.23
CA MET A 80 -11.53 -9.53 10.53
C MET A 80 -10.92 -10.55 9.56
N PHE A 81 -10.53 -11.71 10.09
CA PHE A 81 -10.04 -12.82 9.28
C PHE A 81 -11.13 -13.38 8.34
N ALA A 82 -12.37 -13.41 8.80
CA ALA A 82 -13.56 -13.76 8.04
C ALA A 82 -14.75 -12.88 8.49
N PRO A 83 -15.52 -12.32 7.55
CA PRO A 83 -15.54 -12.55 6.09
C PRO A 83 -14.43 -11.82 5.31
N GLY A 84 -13.57 -11.04 5.98
CA GLY A 84 -12.64 -10.11 5.38
C GLY A 84 -13.24 -8.71 5.26
N ASN A 85 -12.43 -7.75 4.75
CA ASN A 85 -12.79 -6.34 4.75
C ASN A 85 -13.75 -5.95 3.62
N ALA A 86 -13.72 -6.61 2.46
CA ALA A 86 -14.48 -6.16 1.30
C ALA A 86 -16.00 -6.04 1.58
N ALA A 87 -16.57 -7.01 2.32
CA ALA A 87 -17.97 -6.96 2.71
C ALA A 87 -18.25 -5.85 3.74
N LEU A 88 -17.30 -5.57 4.64
CA LEU A 88 -17.43 -4.53 5.66
C LEU A 88 -17.33 -3.14 5.01
N VAL A 89 -16.39 -2.92 4.10
CA VAL A 89 -16.25 -1.67 3.33
C VAL A 89 -17.48 -1.42 2.48
N GLN A 90 -18.01 -2.46 1.82
CA GLN A 90 -19.27 -2.38 1.07
C GLN A 90 -20.41 -1.85 1.93
N ALA A 91 -20.58 -2.41 3.12
CA ALA A 91 -21.63 -2.01 4.06
C ALA A 91 -21.42 -0.59 4.60
N GLU A 92 -20.20 -0.23 4.97
CA GLU A 92 -19.85 1.07 5.57
C GLU A 92 -20.03 2.21 4.56
N VAL A 93 -19.68 2.00 3.29
CA VAL A 93 -19.88 2.98 2.21
C VAL A 93 -21.34 3.06 1.75
N GLY A 94 -22.15 2.06 2.09
CA GLY A 94 -23.52 1.97 1.61
C GLY A 94 -23.63 1.56 0.13
N LEU A 95 -22.67 0.78 -0.36
CA LEU A 95 -22.79 0.17 -1.69
C LEU A 95 -23.88 -0.90 -1.65
N GLU A 96 -24.70 -0.97 -2.68
CA GLU A 96 -25.79 -1.95 -2.78
C GLU A 96 -25.26 -3.38 -2.97
N ARG A 97 -26.09 -4.27 -3.53
CA ARG A 97 -25.67 -5.65 -3.84
C ARG A 97 -24.78 -5.68 -5.07
N ILE A 98 -23.47 -5.66 -4.85
CA ILE A 98 -22.44 -5.62 -5.89
C ILE A 98 -21.51 -6.82 -5.79
N CYS A 99 -20.68 -7.01 -6.83
CA CYS A 99 -19.55 -7.91 -6.75
C CYS A 99 -18.45 -7.25 -5.90
N ALA A 100 -18.00 -7.91 -4.83
CA ALA A 100 -16.93 -7.41 -3.99
C ALA A 100 -15.82 -8.48 -3.83
N PHE A 101 -14.59 -8.12 -4.16
CA PHE A 101 -13.41 -8.95 -3.97
C PHE A 101 -12.52 -8.39 -2.87
N GLU A 102 -11.97 -9.28 -2.04
CA GLU A 102 -10.80 -8.98 -1.25
C GLU A 102 -9.60 -9.71 -1.85
N ILE A 103 -8.50 -8.98 -2.05
CA ILE A 103 -7.27 -9.54 -2.60
C ILE A 103 -6.10 -9.27 -1.66
N ARG A 104 -5.16 -10.23 -1.58
CA ARG A 104 -4.04 -10.19 -0.64
C ARG A 104 -2.70 -10.40 -1.35
N GLN A 105 -2.39 -9.53 -2.29
CA GLN A 105 -1.09 -9.49 -2.98
C GLN A 105 -0.13 -8.49 -2.31
N GLN A 106 -0.33 -8.27 -1.02
CA GLN A 106 0.49 -7.41 -0.16
C GLN A 106 0.70 -6.02 -0.79
N CYS A 107 1.94 -5.54 -0.84
CA CYS A 107 2.28 -4.23 -1.41
C CYS A 107 1.86 -4.07 -2.89
N SER A 108 1.72 -5.16 -3.64
CA SER A 108 1.24 -5.14 -5.02
C SER A 108 -0.30 -5.20 -5.14
N GLY A 109 -1.01 -5.29 -4.00
CA GLY A 109 -2.46 -5.53 -3.99
C GLY A 109 -3.24 -4.52 -4.81
N PHE A 110 -2.98 -3.22 -4.67
CA PHE A 110 -3.68 -2.21 -5.45
C PHE A 110 -3.44 -2.35 -6.96
N LEU A 111 -2.19 -2.63 -7.38
CA LEU A 111 -1.85 -2.86 -8.80
C LEU A 111 -2.62 -4.07 -9.36
N TYR A 112 -2.68 -5.18 -8.61
CA TYR A 112 -3.46 -6.35 -8.99
C TYR A 112 -4.97 -6.05 -9.03
N GLY A 113 -5.43 -5.20 -8.12
CA GLY A 113 -6.80 -4.71 -8.10
C GLY A 113 -7.17 -3.88 -9.32
N LEU A 114 -6.26 -3.02 -9.80
CA LEU A 114 -6.45 -2.25 -11.03
C LEU A 114 -6.61 -3.17 -12.25
N GLU A 115 -5.72 -4.15 -12.42
CA GLU A 115 -5.79 -5.12 -13.52
C GLU A 115 -7.06 -6.00 -13.47
N LEU A 116 -7.47 -6.41 -12.26
CA LEU A 116 -8.71 -7.16 -12.06
C LEU A 116 -9.93 -6.31 -12.45
N ALA A 117 -9.97 -5.05 -11.99
CA ALA A 117 -11.07 -4.13 -12.30
C ALA A 117 -11.12 -3.82 -13.80
N ASP A 118 -9.96 -3.55 -14.42
CA ASP A 118 -9.87 -3.31 -15.86
C ASP A 118 -10.41 -4.51 -16.67
N ALA A 119 -9.98 -5.71 -16.34
CA ALA A 119 -10.47 -6.94 -16.97
C ALA A 119 -11.99 -7.12 -16.83
N MET A 120 -12.59 -6.78 -15.69
CA MET A 120 -14.02 -6.86 -15.44
C MET A 120 -14.79 -5.79 -16.24
N LEU A 121 -14.26 -4.56 -16.30
CA LEU A 121 -14.82 -3.45 -17.08
C LEU A 121 -14.73 -3.74 -18.59
N ALA A 122 -13.58 -4.15 -19.08
CA ALA A 122 -13.35 -4.46 -20.50
C ALA A 122 -14.28 -5.58 -21.01
N ASN A 123 -14.53 -6.61 -20.18
CA ASN A 123 -15.44 -7.70 -20.53
C ASN A 123 -16.92 -7.40 -20.26
N GLY A 124 -17.28 -6.18 -19.84
CA GLY A 124 -18.66 -5.77 -19.58
C GLY A 124 -19.30 -6.48 -18.38
N ARG A 125 -18.48 -7.00 -17.45
CA ARG A 125 -18.93 -7.59 -16.18
C ARG A 125 -19.18 -6.54 -15.12
N ALA A 126 -18.59 -5.36 -15.29
CA ALA A 126 -18.79 -4.16 -14.51
C ALA A 126 -18.82 -2.94 -15.44
N THR A 127 -19.45 -1.87 -15.02
CA THR A 127 -19.47 -0.56 -15.68
C THR A 127 -18.78 0.51 -14.85
N THR A 128 -18.89 0.40 -13.54
CA THR A 128 -18.24 1.30 -12.56
C THR A 128 -17.60 0.46 -11.47
N ALA A 129 -16.30 0.56 -11.33
CA ALA A 129 -15.52 -0.16 -10.35
C ALA A 129 -14.84 0.79 -9.37
N VAL A 130 -14.70 0.35 -8.12
CA VAL A 130 -13.86 0.98 -7.11
C VAL A 130 -12.74 0.02 -6.76
N VAL A 131 -11.51 0.51 -6.81
CA VAL A 131 -10.33 -0.20 -6.30
C VAL A 131 -9.77 0.58 -5.11
N VAL A 132 -9.60 -0.07 -3.98
CA VAL A 132 -9.06 0.53 -2.77
C VAL A 132 -7.91 -0.31 -2.21
N GLY A 133 -6.82 0.36 -1.82
CA GLY A 133 -5.76 -0.21 -0.99
C GLY A 133 -5.83 0.43 0.39
N ALA A 134 -5.92 -0.37 1.45
CA ALA A 134 -6.07 0.13 2.81
C ALA A 134 -5.32 -0.71 3.83
N GLU A 135 -4.55 -0.05 4.70
CA GLU A 135 -3.72 -0.75 5.68
C GLU A 135 -3.71 -0.06 7.04
N ALA A 136 -3.74 -0.88 8.08
CA ALA A 136 -3.63 -0.50 9.49
C ALA A 136 -2.54 -1.34 10.19
N HIS A 137 -1.27 -0.97 9.99
CA HIS A 137 -0.12 -1.68 10.55
C HIS A 137 0.03 -1.50 12.07
N ALA A 138 -0.68 -0.54 12.68
CA ALA A 138 -0.63 -0.31 14.12
C ALA A 138 -0.80 -1.61 14.94
N GLY A 139 -1.61 -2.56 14.43
CA GLY A 139 -1.80 -3.87 15.06
C GLY A 139 -0.57 -4.79 15.05
N TYR A 140 0.39 -4.55 14.15
CA TYR A 140 1.66 -5.30 14.09
C TYR A 140 2.79 -4.63 14.87
N MET A 141 2.65 -3.32 15.20
CA MET A 141 3.74 -2.58 15.80
C MET A 141 4.10 -3.13 17.19
N PRO A 142 5.40 -3.25 17.49
CA PRO A 142 5.89 -3.84 18.75
C PRO A 142 5.81 -2.87 19.93
N PHE A 143 4.80 -2.01 19.95
CA PHE A 143 4.63 -0.97 20.95
C PHE A 143 3.64 -1.44 22.02
N GLY A 144 4.07 -1.49 23.27
CA GLY A 144 3.20 -1.74 24.41
C GLY A 144 2.36 -0.51 24.79
N PRO A 145 1.52 -0.62 25.82
CA PRO A 145 0.60 0.46 26.23
C PRO A 145 1.28 1.80 26.53
N THR A 146 2.44 1.76 27.22
CA THR A 146 3.20 2.98 27.56
C THR A 146 3.79 3.64 26.31
N SER A 147 4.41 2.85 25.45
CA SER A 147 4.96 3.32 24.16
C SER A 147 3.87 3.93 23.28
N TRP A 148 2.71 3.30 23.16
CA TRP A 148 1.58 3.87 22.44
C TRP A 148 1.06 5.18 23.06
N ALA A 149 1.01 5.27 24.40
CA ALA A 149 0.60 6.49 25.09
C ALA A 149 1.60 7.65 24.82
N MET A 150 2.90 7.35 24.81
CA MET A 150 3.96 8.31 24.44
C MET A 150 3.82 8.76 23.00
N LEU A 151 3.69 7.83 22.05
CA LEU A 151 3.52 8.15 20.63
C LEU A 151 2.25 8.95 20.35
N ARG A 152 1.21 8.83 21.16
CA ARG A 152 -0.04 9.61 21.07
C ARG A 152 -0.03 10.91 21.87
N GLY A 153 1.08 11.21 22.56
CA GLY A 153 1.19 12.42 23.38
C GLY A 153 0.31 12.44 24.62
N THR A 154 -0.06 11.27 25.13
CA THR A 154 -0.88 11.09 26.34
C THR A 154 -0.06 10.65 27.56
N HIS A 155 1.24 10.42 27.39
CA HIS A 155 2.19 10.08 28.44
C HIS A 155 3.52 10.80 28.23
N ASP A 156 3.97 11.58 29.20
CA ASP A 156 5.22 12.34 29.18
C ASP A 156 6.30 11.76 30.13
N GLY A 157 6.03 10.60 30.73
CA GLY A 157 6.95 9.90 31.62
C GLY A 157 8.05 9.13 30.87
N PRO A 158 8.92 8.41 31.58
CA PRO A 158 9.91 7.53 30.95
C PRO A 158 9.22 6.36 30.24
N ALA A 159 9.89 5.85 29.20
CA ALA A 159 9.46 4.62 28.53
C ALA A 159 9.54 3.42 29.50
N ASP A 160 8.65 2.47 29.36
CA ASP A 160 8.77 1.16 30.01
C ASP A 160 10.00 0.43 29.43
N PRO A 161 10.92 -0.07 30.27
CA PRO A 161 12.18 -0.67 29.82
C PRO A 161 11.97 -1.92 28.92
N ASP A 162 10.98 -2.76 29.23
CA ASP A 162 10.72 -3.99 28.47
C ASP A 162 10.08 -3.66 27.12
N GLU A 163 9.15 -2.70 27.08
CA GLU A 163 8.57 -2.19 25.83
C GLU A 163 9.63 -1.52 24.93
N TYR A 164 10.53 -0.74 25.55
CA TYR A 164 11.63 -0.07 24.82
C TYR A 164 12.59 -1.10 24.20
N ALA A 165 12.94 -2.15 24.94
CA ALA A 165 13.80 -3.23 24.44
C ALA A 165 13.12 -3.98 23.27
N ALA A 166 11.86 -4.37 23.41
CA ALA A 166 11.09 -5.05 22.37
C ALA A 166 10.94 -4.21 21.08
N ALA A 167 10.66 -2.92 21.23
CA ALA A 167 10.59 -1.99 20.11
C ALA A 167 11.95 -1.83 19.42
N THR A 168 13.04 -1.78 20.19
CA THR A 168 14.42 -1.69 19.69
C THR A 168 14.80 -2.93 18.87
N ASP A 169 14.48 -4.12 19.34
CA ASP A 169 14.74 -5.37 18.62
C ASP A 169 14.02 -5.44 17.28
N SER A 170 12.85 -4.81 17.21
CA SER A 170 11.99 -4.78 16.02
C SER A 170 12.24 -3.59 15.10
N ARG A 171 13.15 -2.66 15.44
CA ARG A 171 13.32 -1.38 14.73
C ARG A 171 13.65 -1.52 13.23
N ALA A 172 14.26 -2.65 12.82
CA ALA A 172 14.64 -2.86 11.43
C ALA A 172 13.45 -2.84 10.46
N TRP A 173 12.26 -3.16 10.94
CA TRP A 173 11.03 -3.17 10.15
C TRP A 173 9.95 -2.21 10.67
N SER A 174 9.83 -2.03 11.98
CA SER A 174 8.74 -1.24 12.57
C SER A 174 8.80 0.25 12.22
N VAL A 175 10.00 0.79 11.94
CA VAL A 175 10.16 2.20 11.51
C VAL A 175 9.72 2.45 10.06
N LEU A 176 9.47 1.40 9.27
CA LEU A 176 9.11 1.52 7.85
C LEU A 176 7.64 1.86 7.64
N PHE A 177 6.75 1.19 8.38
CA PHE A 177 5.33 1.13 8.05
C PHE A 177 4.53 2.28 8.63
N GLY A 178 3.51 2.69 7.89
CA GLY A 178 2.48 3.62 8.31
C GLY A 178 1.10 3.14 7.86
N ASP A 179 0.05 3.74 8.41
CA ASP A 179 -1.34 3.44 8.11
C ASP A 179 -1.91 4.44 7.12
N GLY A 180 -2.83 3.98 6.29
CA GLY A 180 -3.53 4.82 5.32
C GLY A 180 -4.31 4.02 4.30
N ALA A 181 -5.16 4.70 3.56
CA ALA A 181 -5.90 4.15 2.44
C ALA A 181 -5.93 5.10 1.27
N GLY A 182 -6.02 4.54 0.07
CA GLY A 182 -6.28 5.29 -1.15
C GLY A 182 -7.18 4.48 -2.09
N ALA A 183 -8.06 5.16 -2.80
CA ALA A 183 -9.02 4.56 -3.71
C ALA A 183 -9.07 5.27 -5.06
N CYS A 184 -9.43 4.52 -6.08
CA CYS A 184 -9.76 5.03 -7.41
C CYS A 184 -11.12 4.50 -7.87
N VAL A 185 -11.90 5.39 -8.51
CA VAL A 185 -13.11 5.02 -9.26
C VAL A 185 -12.75 4.89 -10.73
N LEU A 186 -13.08 3.75 -11.32
CA LEU A 186 -12.86 3.42 -12.72
C LEU A 186 -14.21 3.25 -13.42
N ARG A 187 -14.31 3.73 -14.65
CA ARG A 187 -15.45 3.48 -15.54
C ARG A 187 -14.97 2.97 -16.89
N ARG A 188 -15.78 2.17 -17.52
CA ARG A 188 -15.54 1.78 -18.89
C ARG A 188 -15.60 3.03 -19.80
N GLY A 189 -14.51 3.30 -20.51
CA GLY A 189 -14.42 4.35 -21.50
C GLY A 189 -14.82 3.85 -22.91
N GLU A 190 -15.03 4.79 -23.83
CA GLU A 190 -15.33 4.52 -25.24
C GLU A 190 -14.18 4.94 -26.19
N ASP A 191 -13.11 5.54 -25.62
CA ASP A 191 -11.95 6.04 -26.34
C ASP A 191 -10.68 5.19 -26.07
N ASP A 192 -9.57 5.56 -26.68
CA ASP A 192 -8.27 4.89 -26.54
C ASP A 192 -7.51 5.30 -25.24
N SER A 193 -8.18 5.98 -24.31
CA SER A 193 -7.64 6.30 -22.98
C SER A 193 -7.92 5.17 -21.97
N GLY A 194 -7.32 5.26 -20.77
CA GLY A 194 -7.48 4.24 -19.74
C GLY A 194 -6.28 3.30 -19.66
N PHE A 195 -6.51 2.08 -19.22
CA PHE A 195 -5.45 1.06 -19.18
C PHE A 195 -5.16 0.56 -20.58
N ILE A 196 -3.90 0.73 -21.01
CA ILE A 196 -3.43 0.37 -22.37
C ILE A 196 -2.54 -0.86 -22.39
N GLY A 197 -2.12 -1.35 -21.22
CA GLY A 197 -1.35 -2.57 -21.07
C GLY A 197 -0.98 -2.82 -19.63
N GLY A 198 -0.85 -4.10 -19.28
CA GLY A 198 -0.44 -4.52 -17.93
C GLY A 198 0.16 -5.93 -17.94
N ARG A 199 1.04 -6.17 -16.97
CA ARG A 199 1.63 -7.49 -16.69
C ARG A 199 1.83 -7.70 -15.21
N LEU A 200 1.32 -8.81 -14.71
CA LEU A 200 1.44 -9.24 -13.33
C LEU A 200 2.22 -10.55 -13.25
N PHE A 201 3.04 -10.68 -12.21
CA PHE A 201 3.89 -11.85 -11.99
C PHE A 201 3.87 -12.29 -10.54
N SER A 202 3.98 -13.59 -10.32
CA SER A 202 4.17 -14.18 -8.98
C SER A 202 5.30 -15.22 -9.02
N ASP A 203 6.11 -15.22 -7.96
CA ASP A 203 7.12 -16.25 -7.70
C ASP A 203 6.93 -16.83 -6.29
N GLY A 204 6.25 -17.95 -6.22
CA GLY A 204 6.02 -18.66 -4.95
C GLY A 204 7.29 -19.21 -4.31
N GLY A 205 8.40 -19.35 -5.05
CA GLY A 205 9.70 -19.73 -4.49
C GLY A 205 10.31 -18.67 -3.59
N SER A 206 9.82 -17.43 -3.70
CA SER A 206 10.27 -16.25 -2.92
C SER A 206 9.30 -15.87 -1.79
N TYR A 207 8.41 -16.77 -1.36
CA TYR A 207 7.36 -16.48 -0.36
C TYR A 207 7.92 -15.98 0.98
N ASP A 208 9.11 -16.39 1.36
CA ASP A 208 9.75 -16.11 2.64
C ASP A 208 10.61 -14.83 2.66
N LEU A 209 10.59 -14.04 1.58
CA LEU A 209 11.23 -12.71 1.57
C LEU A 209 10.62 -11.77 2.60
N ILE A 210 9.30 -11.81 2.73
CA ILE A 210 8.54 -11.19 3.82
C ILE A 210 7.39 -12.13 4.14
N HIS A 211 7.28 -12.61 5.37
CA HIS A 211 6.22 -13.49 5.81
C HIS A 211 5.95 -13.35 7.29
N VAL A 212 4.77 -13.77 7.73
CA VAL A 212 4.42 -13.98 9.14
C VAL A 212 4.28 -15.48 9.35
N PRO A 213 5.23 -16.14 10.03
CA PRO A 213 5.25 -17.61 10.08
C PRO A 213 4.20 -18.24 10.99
N GLY A 214 3.62 -17.45 11.91
CA GLY A 214 2.50 -17.86 12.77
C GLY A 214 1.14 -17.45 12.20
N ILE A 215 0.10 -17.58 13.00
CA ILE A 215 -1.30 -17.21 12.68
C ILE A 215 -1.78 -17.88 11.38
N GLY A 216 -1.53 -19.18 11.23
CA GLY A 216 -1.85 -19.91 10.00
C GLY A 216 -2.54 -21.24 10.29
N PHE A 217 -3.52 -21.60 9.44
CA PHE A 217 -4.35 -22.81 9.61
C PHE A 217 -3.61 -24.15 9.39
N SER A 218 -2.34 -24.12 9.03
CA SER A 218 -1.47 -25.30 9.09
C SER A 218 -1.08 -25.67 10.52
N ARG A 219 -1.38 -24.81 11.49
CA ARG A 219 -1.14 -25.02 12.94
C ARG A 219 -2.44 -25.36 13.67
N GLN A 220 -2.34 -26.10 14.77
CA GLN A 220 -3.47 -26.53 15.60
C GLN A 220 -3.11 -26.38 17.08
N PRO A 221 -3.67 -25.35 17.75
CA PRO A 221 -4.53 -24.28 17.24
C PRO A 221 -3.80 -23.33 16.29
N TYR A 222 -4.54 -22.57 15.46
CA TYR A 222 -3.96 -21.65 14.47
C TYR A 222 -3.22 -20.45 15.11
N ILE A 223 -3.51 -20.17 16.37
CA ILE A 223 -2.78 -19.22 17.24
C ILE A 223 -2.77 -19.73 18.67
N ASP A 224 -1.64 -19.60 19.36
CA ASP A 224 -1.46 -19.89 20.78
C ASP A 224 -0.39 -19.00 21.42
N ALA A 225 -0.26 -19.06 22.76
CA ALA A 225 0.72 -18.28 23.51
C ALA A 225 2.17 -18.57 23.09
N ALA A 226 2.49 -19.83 22.78
CA ALA A 226 3.85 -20.21 22.38
C ALA A 226 4.26 -19.58 21.06
N GLN A 227 3.33 -19.40 20.11
CA GLN A 227 3.59 -18.67 18.86
C GLN A 227 3.88 -17.18 19.11
N LEU A 228 3.16 -16.57 20.06
CA LEU A 228 3.38 -15.16 20.44
C LEU A 228 4.75 -15.00 21.11
N GLU A 229 5.07 -15.85 22.11
CA GLU A 229 6.36 -15.85 22.81
C GLU A 229 7.54 -16.10 21.88
N ALA A 230 7.38 -16.94 20.86
CA ALA A 230 8.39 -17.23 19.86
C ALA A 230 8.49 -16.15 18.74
N GLY A 231 7.71 -15.06 18.82
CA GLY A 231 7.71 -13.99 17.82
C GLY A 231 7.23 -14.41 16.44
N LEU A 232 6.45 -15.50 16.34
CA LEU A 232 5.99 -16.02 15.04
C LEU A 232 4.83 -15.20 14.44
N CYS A 233 4.22 -14.33 15.24
CA CYS A 233 3.08 -13.50 14.84
C CYS A 233 3.49 -12.12 14.30
N ILE A 234 4.80 -11.85 14.20
CA ILE A 234 5.35 -10.61 13.65
C ILE A 234 6.00 -10.83 12.29
N PRO A 235 6.05 -9.80 11.43
CA PRO A 235 6.70 -9.91 10.13
C PRO A 235 8.19 -10.22 10.23
N GLN A 236 8.65 -11.18 9.44
CA GLN A 236 10.05 -11.49 9.21
C GLN A 236 10.42 -11.08 7.79
N MET A 237 11.60 -10.44 7.62
CA MET A 237 11.97 -9.83 6.34
C MET A 237 13.45 -10.08 6.00
N LYS A 238 13.70 -10.59 4.78
CA LYS A 238 15.03 -10.71 4.17
C LYS A 238 15.36 -9.45 3.36
N GLY A 239 15.58 -8.32 4.05
CA GLY A 239 15.60 -6.98 3.44
C GLY A 239 16.56 -6.79 2.27
N MET A 240 17.80 -7.35 2.31
CA MET A 240 18.76 -7.22 1.21
C MET A 240 18.34 -8.00 -0.04
N GLU A 241 17.76 -9.19 0.14
CA GLU A 241 17.32 -10.00 -0.98
C GLU A 241 16.08 -9.39 -1.63
N LEU A 242 15.12 -8.96 -0.80
CA LEU A 242 13.96 -8.21 -1.24
C LEU A 242 14.35 -6.98 -2.06
N PHE A 243 15.30 -6.18 -1.58
CA PHE A 243 15.81 -5.02 -2.31
C PHE A 243 16.33 -5.42 -3.70
N ARG A 244 17.20 -6.45 -3.77
CA ARG A 244 17.77 -6.91 -5.05
C ARG A 244 16.71 -7.38 -6.04
N GLN A 245 15.67 -8.07 -5.56
CA GLN A 245 14.58 -8.53 -6.42
C GLN A 245 13.71 -7.35 -6.88
N ALA A 246 13.30 -6.46 -5.98
CA ALA A 246 12.44 -5.33 -6.30
C ALA A 246 13.07 -4.40 -7.36
N VAL A 247 14.36 -4.03 -7.20
CA VAL A 247 15.05 -3.10 -8.13
C VAL A 247 15.31 -3.69 -9.51
N ARG A 248 15.15 -5.00 -9.68
CA ARG A 248 15.20 -5.67 -10.99
C ARG A 248 13.80 -5.88 -11.56
N ALA A 249 12.88 -6.36 -10.73
CA ALA A 249 11.55 -6.78 -11.15
C ALA A 249 10.66 -5.61 -11.59
N MET A 250 10.65 -4.50 -10.82
CA MET A 250 9.81 -3.34 -11.12
C MET A 250 10.19 -2.66 -12.44
N PRO A 251 11.46 -2.27 -12.70
CA PRO A 251 11.83 -1.68 -13.99
C PRO A 251 11.60 -2.64 -15.16
N SER A 252 11.92 -3.94 -15.00
CA SER A 252 11.70 -4.94 -16.03
C SER A 252 10.21 -5.14 -16.35
N ALA A 253 9.33 -5.04 -15.37
CA ALA A 253 7.89 -5.08 -15.61
C ALA A 253 7.43 -3.84 -16.43
N VAL A 254 7.90 -2.63 -16.05
CA VAL A 254 7.58 -1.38 -16.78
C VAL A 254 8.03 -1.48 -18.23
N THR A 255 9.32 -1.79 -18.48
CA THR A 255 9.83 -1.89 -19.85
C THR A 255 9.13 -2.98 -20.64
N GLY A 256 8.86 -4.14 -20.04
CA GLY A 256 8.16 -5.25 -20.71
C GLY A 256 6.72 -4.93 -21.08
N VAL A 257 6.02 -4.06 -20.32
CA VAL A 257 4.68 -3.60 -20.72
C VAL A 257 4.77 -2.55 -21.82
N LEU A 258 5.69 -1.58 -21.71
CA LEU A 258 5.92 -0.57 -22.77
C LEU A 258 6.23 -1.25 -24.12
N ASP A 259 7.16 -2.20 -24.15
CA ASP A 259 7.51 -2.96 -25.34
C ASP A 259 6.29 -3.68 -25.95
N SER A 260 5.39 -4.21 -25.12
CA SER A 260 4.22 -4.96 -25.58
C SER A 260 3.17 -4.10 -26.29
N VAL A 261 3.22 -2.78 -26.07
CA VAL A 261 2.31 -1.79 -26.70
C VAL A 261 3.04 -0.84 -27.63
N GLY A 262 4.32 -1.11 -27.95
CA GLY A 262 5.11 -0.32 -28.90
C GLY A 262 5.53 1.07 -28.38
N LEU A 263 5.59 1.24 -27.07
CA LEU A 263 6.05 2.46 -26.40
C LEU A 263 7.43 2.28 -25.78
N SER A 264 8.05 3.38 -25.39
CA SER A 264 9.37 3.44 -24.76
C SER A 264 9.33 4.20 -23.43
N VAL A 265 10.39 4.08 -22.63
CA VAL A 265 10.50 4.79 -21.35
C VAL A 265 10.41 6.31 -21.53
N SER A 266 10.86 6.85 -22.66
CA SER A 266 10.77 8.29 -22.95
C SER A 266 9.35 8.81 -23.20
N ASP A 267 8.37 7.91 -23.38
CA ASP A 267 6.96 8.27 -23.55
C ASP A 267 6.24 8.44 -22.21
N LEU A 268 6.88 8.05 -21.08
CA LEU A 268 6.30 8.16 -19.75
C LEU A 268 6.36 9.59 -19.20
N ASP A 269 5.22 10.10 -18.80
CA ASP A 269 5.10 11.36 -18.06
C ASP A 269 5.28 11.14 -16.56
N LEU A 270 4.88 9.97 -16.03
CA LEU A 270 4.92 9.67 -14.61
C LEU A 270 5.05 8.16 -14.34
N VAL A 271 5.84 7.82 -13.31
CA VAL A 271 5.93 6.45 -12.77
C VAL A 271 5.48 6.47 -11.31
N ILE A 272 4.35 5.90 -11.02
CA ILE A 272 3.83 5.68 -9.67
C ILE A 272 4.37 4.34 -9.17
N ALA A 273 5.52 4.41 -8.49
CA ALA A 273 6.17 3.23 -7.92
C ALA A 273 5.72 3.00 -6.48
N HIS A 274 5.61 1.73 -6.07
CA HIS A 274 5.39 1.37 -4.68
C HIS A 274 6.42 2.01 -3.75
N GLN A 275 5.95 2.64 -2.68
CA GLN A 275 6.75 3.37 -1.70
C GLN A 275 7.19 2.44 -0.56
N ALA A 276 8.06 1.46 -0.87
CA ALA A 276 8.58 0.53 0.12
C ALA A 276 9.73 1.13 0.94
N ASN A 277 10.61 1.86 0.25
CA ASN A 277 11.84 2.43 0.76
C ASN A 277 12.37 3.43 -0.28
N ALA A 278 12.83 4.61 0.12
CA ALA A 278 13.34 5.64 -0.79
C ALA A 278 14.45 5.13 -1.72
N ARG A 279 15.30 4.24 -1.20
CA ARG A 279 16.39 3.63 -2.00
C ARG A 279 15.89 2.74 -3.13
N ILE A 280 14.74 2.04 -2.92
CA ILE A 280 14.11 1.24 -3.98
C ILE A 280 13.54 2.17 -5.05
N VAL A 281 12.81 3.21 -4.65
CA VAL A 281 12.21 4.18 -5.59
C VAL A 281 13.29 4.85 -6.44
N SER A 282 14.37 5.34 -5.82
CA SER A 282 15.52 5.92 -6.51
C SER A 282 16.19 4.92 -7.46
N ALA A 283 16.37 3.66 -7.05
CA ALA A 283 16.97 2.63 -7.90
C ALA A 283 16.07 2.27 -9.10
N VAL A 284 14.75 2.30 -8.94
CA VAL A 284 13.79 2.13 -10.05
C VAL A 284 13.93 3.27 -11.06
N GLY A 285 13.98 4.53 -10.61
CA GLY A 285 14.23 5.69 -11.47
C GLY A 285 15.55 5.56 -12.23
N THR A 286 16.63 5.27 -11.51
CA THR A 286 17.96 5.07 -12.10
C THR A 286 17.96 3.96 -13.16
N ALA A 287 17.32 2.82 -12.89
CA ALA A 287 17.27 1.68 -13.81
C ALA A 287 16.46 1.98 -15.08
N LEU A 288 15.46 2.86 -14.98
CA LEU A 288 14.67 3.36 -16.12
C LEU A 288 15.32 4.57 -16.81
N GLY A 289 16.39 5.15 -16.26
CA GLY A 289 16.99 6.38 -16.78
C GLY A 289 16.11 7.63 -16.58
N LEU A 290 15.26 7.62 -15.57
CA LEU A 290 14.31 8.68 -15.23
C LEU A 290 14.71 9.37 -13.93
N ASP A 291 14.45 10.66 -13.84
CA ASP A 291 14.70 11.46 -12.64
C ASP A 291 13.49 11.50 -11.67
N GLU A 292 13.67 12.16 -10.53
CA GLU A 292 12.65 12.27 -9.49
C GLU A 292 11.40 13.05 -9.93
N SER A 293 11.49 13.85 -10.99
CA SER A 293 10.33 14.54 -11.52
C SER A 293 9.37 13.57 -12.22
N VAL A 294 9.88 12.48 -12.78
CA VAL A 294 9.06 11.43 -13.41
C VAL A 294 8.78 10.27 -12.45
N VAL A 295 9.67 10.00 -11.49
CA VAL A 295 9.51 8.95 -10.46
C VAL A 295 9.41 9.59 -9.08
N PRO A 296 8.26 10.18 -8.72
CA PRO A 296 8.10 10.89 -7.45
C PRO A 296 8.08 9.95 -6.25
N SER A 297 8.41 10.50 -5.08
CA SER A 297 8.33 9.80 -3.82
C SER A 297 7.64 10.66 -2.75
N ASN A 298 6.77 10.02 -1.97
CA ASN A 298 6.13 10.60 -0.78
C ASN A 298 6.39 9.78 0.50
N ILE A 299 7.32 8.84 0.43
CA ILE A 299 7.63 7.93 1.54
C ILE A 299 8.08 8.66 2.81
N ALA A 300 8.72 9.82 2.67
CA ALA A 300 9.14 10.63 3.80
C ALA A 300 7.95 11.05 4.70
N GLU A 301 6.77 11.24 4.11
CA GLU A 301 5.57 11.76 4.77
C GLU A 301 4.65 10.67 5.31
N HIS A 302 4.61 9.50 4.65
CA HIS A 302 3.61 8.47 4.95
C HIS A 302 4.22 7.15 5.44
N GLY A 303 5.54 6.94 5.22
CA GLY A 303 6.14 5.63 5.35
C GLY A 303 5.60 4.65 4.31
N ASN A 304 5.83 3.36 4.54
CA ASN A 304 5.30 2.30 3.69
C ASN A 304 3.86 1.94 4.13
N THR A 305 2.88 2.39 3.38
CA THR A 305 1.45 2.05 3.57
C THR A 305 1.03 0.85 2.70
N THR A 306 1.96 -0.01 2.31
CA THR A 306 1.78 -1.25 1.52
C THR A 306 0.85 -1.09 0.31
N ALA A 307 -0.35 -1.68 0.28
CA ALA A 307 -1.26 -1.59 -0.86
C ALA A 307 -1.77 -0.16 -1.10
N ALA A 308 -1.77 0.71 -0.09
CA ALA A 308 -2.24 2.09 -0.22
C ALA A 308 -1.20 3.04 -0.82
N THR A 309 0.07 2.64 -0.97
CA THR A 309 1.13 3.55 -1.45
C THR A 309 0.88 4.09 -2.85
N LEU A 310 0.48 3.22 -3.80
CA LEU A 310 0.20 3.64 -5.17
C LEU A 310 -0.95 4.64 -5.27
N PRO A 311 -2.14 4.37 -4.71
CA PRO A 311 -3.27 5.27 -4.83
C PRO A 311 -3.07 6.58 -4.05
N ILE A 312 -2.38 6.58 -2.91
CA ILE A 312 -2.04 7.81 -2.18
C ILE A 312 -1.12 8.68 -3.03
N LEU A 313 -0.02 8.12 -3.54
CA LEU A 313 0.92 8.87 -4.38
C LEU A 313 0.24 9.38 -5.65
N PHE A 314 -0.54 8.55 -6.34
CA PHE A 314 -1.26 8.97 -7.55
C PHE A 314 -2.24 10.12 -7.26
N HIS A 315 -3.01 10.04 -6.17
CA HIS A 315 -3.90 11.11 -5.75
C HIS A 315 -3.15 12.43 -5.54
N GLU A 316 -2.02 12.41 -4.83
CA GLU A 316 -1.19 13.60 -4.60
C GLU A 316 -0.63 14.20 -5.89
N GLN A 317 -0.15 13.36 -6.82
CA GLN A 317 0.34 13.84 -8.11
C GLN A 317 -0.77 14.44 -8.97
N ARG A 318 -1.99 13.89 -8.88
CA ARG A 318 -3.17 14.43 -9.54
C ARG A 318 -3.56 15.79 -8.97
N LEU A 319 -3.59 15.94 -7.65
CA LEU A 319 -3.87 17.23 -6.99
C LEU A 319 -2.78 18.28 -7.27
N ALA A 320 -1.54 17.85 -7.45
CA ALA A 320 -0.43 18.71 -7.86
C ALA A 320 -0.47 19.13 -9.35
N GLY A 321 -1.51 18.70 -10.10
CA GLY A 321 -1.66 19.02 -11.53
C GLY A 321 -0.68 18.31 -12.46
N ARG A 322 -0.03 17.24 -11.97
CA ARG A 322 0.96 16.47 -12.75
C ARG A 322 0.36 15.34 -13.57
N VAL A 323 -0.93 15.10 -13.44
CA VAL A 323 -1.69 14.06 -14.13
C VAL A 323 -2.74 14.75 -15.00
N GLY A 324 -2.30 15.27 -16.13
CA GLY A 324 -3.17 15.94 -17.13
C GLY A 324 -3.71 14.98 -18.20
N SER A 325 -4.73 15.43 -18.95
CA SER A 325 -5.27 14.66 -20.08
C SER A 325 -4.17 14.27 -21.09
N GLY A 326 -4.18 13.02 -21.51
CA GLY A 326 -3.20 12.42 -22.43
C GLY A 326 -1.93 11.93 -21.74
N ALA A 327 -1.66 12.29 -20.48
CA ALA A 327 -0.45 11.84 -19.77
C ALA A 327 -0.38 10.30 -19.70
N LEU A 328 0.81 9.76 -19.93
CA LEU A 328 1.09 8.33 -19.79
C LEU A 328 1.70 8.04 -18.42
N VAL A 329 0.97 7.30 -17.61
CA VAL A 329 1.36 6.92 -16.24
C VAL A 329 1.65 5.44 -16.17
N ALA A 330 2.83 5.06 -15.66
CA ALA A 330 3.13 3.68 -15.31
C ALA A 330 2.92 3.47 -13.81
N PHE A 331 2.13 2.46 -13.43
CA PHE A 331 2.08 1.96 -12.06
C PHE A 331 2.98 0.74 -11.95
N THR A 332 3.78 0.64 -10.89
CA THR A 332 4.62 -0.54 -10.65
C THR A 332 4.77 -0.82 -9.17
N ALA A 333 4.74 -2.10 -8.80
CA ALA A 333 4.89 -2.55 -7.43
C ALA A 333 5.63 -3.87 -7.33
N PHE A 334 6.25 -4.10 -6.16
CA PHE A 334 6.79 -5.37 -5.72
C PHE A 334 6.32 -5.62 -4.28
N GLY A 335 5.79 -6.81 -4.00
CA GLY A 335 5.26 -7.18 -2.70
C GLY A 335 5.65 -8.60 -2.28
N ALA A 336 5.40 -8.91 -1.00
CA ALA A 336 5.58 -10.26 -0.49
C ALA A 336 4.79 -11.28 -1.31
N GLY A 337 5.36 -12.49 -1.45
CA GLY A 337 4.74 -13.57 -2.19
C GLY A 337 5.69 -14.39 -3.08
N ALA A 338 6.69 -13.88 -3.85
CA ALA A 338 6.71 -12.48 -4.29
C ALA A 338 5.65 -12.22 -5.36
N HIS A 339 5.11 -11.00 -5.34
CA HIS A 339 4.17 -10.53 -6.36
C HIS A 339 4.65 -9.20 -6.92
N TRP A 340 4.66 -9.02 -8.25
CA TRP A 340 5.05 -7.75 -8.87
C TRP A 340 4.40 -7.55 -10.21
N GLY A 341 4.55 -6.35 -10.77
CA GLY A 341 4.05 -6.05 -12.08
C GLY A 341 4.16 -4.57 -12.44
N ALA A 342 3.58 -4.26 -13.58
CA ALA A 342 3.34 -2.90 -14.03
C ALA A 342 2.06 -2.81 -14.86
N SER A 343 1.42 -1.64 -14.82
CA SER A 343 0.27 -1.27 -15.65
C SER A 343 0.52 0.10 -16.23
N LEU A 344 0.12 0.30 -17.49
CA LEU A 344 0.17 1.59 -18.17
C LEU A 344 -1.24 2.18 -18.26
N TYR A 345 -1.35 3.41 -17.84
CA TYR A 345 -2.59 4.18 -17.87
C TYR A 345 -2.40 5.49 -18.62
N ARG A 346 -3.21 5.69 -19.66
CA ARG A 346 -3.32 6.96 -20.36
C ARG A 346 -4.49 7.75 -19.81
N VAL A 347 -4.20 8.90 -19.26
CA VAL A 347 -5.21 9.77 -18.63
C VAL A 347 -6.19 10.28 -19.68
N PRO A 348 -7.52 10.12 -19.48
CA PRO A 348 -8.55 10.64 -20.37
C PRO A 348 -8.52 12.12 -20.59
#